data_daaa44faaa0b670e52e0d13027eee94b
#
_entry.id   daaa44faaa0b670e52e0d13027eee94b
#
_cell.length_a   1.000
_cell.length_b   1.000
_cell.length_c   1.000
_cell.angle_alpha   90.00
_cell.angle_beta   90.00
_cell.angle_gamma   90.00
#
_symmetry.space_group_name_H-M   'P 1'
#
loop_
_entity.id
_entity.type
_entity.pdbx_description
1 polymer ?
#
loop_
_entity_poly.entity_id
_entity_poly.type
_entity_poly.pdbx_seq_one_letter_code
_entity_poly.pdbx_strand_id
1 'polypeptide(L)'
;MELINFLIEHFYFSAPLVIILILFFISNSKKGGTKISCQSLISLSNQDQALIVDLRSSEAFNSGHITASINIPLNDVSRRSNEIISSTKSIVLVCEAGSSSTNAGETLKKEGLKDIFILRGGINEWKMSNLPLV
;
A
#
# COMPACT_ATOMS: atom_id res chain seq x y z
N MET A 1 36.30 -0.04 -12.80
CA MET A 1 36.38 0.20 -14.27
C MET A 1 36.32 -1.12 -15.06
N GLU A 2 36.96 -2.17 -14.62
CA GLU A 2 36.95 -3.47 -15.31
C GLU A 2 35.52 -4.06 -15.43
N LEU A 3 34.70 -3.93 -14.38
CA LEU A 3 33.31 -4.39 -14.41
C LEU A 3 32.48 -3.64 -15.47
N ILE A 4 32.67 -2.34 -15.58
CA ILE A 4 31.95 -1.50 -16.56
C ILE A 4 32.37 -1.89 -17.98
N ASN A 5 33.67 -2.03 -18.20
CA ASN A 5 34.20 -2.47 -19.51
C ASN A 5 33.68 -3.87 -19.88
N PHE A 6 33.65 -4.79 -18.94
CA PHE A 6 33.10 -6.14 -19.14
C PHE A 6 31.60 -6.08 -19.53
N LEU A 7 30.81 -5.25 -18.86
CA LEU A 7 29.38 -5.08 -19.17
C LEU A 7 29.16 -4.49 -20.56
N ILE A 8 30.03 -3.57 -20.99
CA ILE A 8 29.95 -2.95 -22.32
C ILE A 8 30.36 -3.96 -23.42
N GLU A 9 31.44 -4.70 -23.21
CA GLU A 9 31.89 -5.72 -24.16
C GLU A 9 30.86 -6.86 -24.34
N HIS A 10 30.12 -7.17 -23.29
CA HIS A 10 29.12 -8.23 -23.29
C HIS A 10 27.68 -7.70 -23.24
N PHE A 11 27.46 -6.53 -23.85
CA PHE A 11 26.17 -5.86 -23.73
C PHE A 11 24.98 -6.69 -24.26
N TYR A 12 25.20 -7.60 -25.20
CA TYR A 12 24.15 -8.51 -25.67
C TYR A 12 23.60 -9.43 -24.57
N PHE A 13 24.38 -9.71 -23.54
CA PHE A 13 23.97 -10.52 -22.39
C PHE A 13 23.58 -9.67 -21.20
N SER A 14 24.26 -8.54 -20.99
CA SER A 14 23.98 -7.66 -19.84
C SER A 14 22.73 -6.81 -20.03
N ALA A 15 22.42 -6.35 -21.23
CA ALA A 15 21.23 -5.53 -21.49
C ALA A 15 19.91 -6.26 -21.16
N PRO A 16 19.68 -7.51 -21.59
CA PRO A 16 18.48 -8.24 -21.19
C PRO A 16 18.37 -8.44 -19.68
N LEU A 17 19.50 -8.73 -19.01
CA LEU A 17 19.53 -8.88 -17.56
C LEU A 17 19.14 -7.61 -16.83
N VAL A 18 19.67 -6.47 -17.24
CA VAL A 18 19.34 -5.16 -16.67
C VAL A 18 17.86 -4.85 -16.89
N ILE A 19 17.33 -5.11 -18.07
CA ILE A 19 15.91 -4.90 -18.37
C ILE A 19 15.04 -5.78 -17.45
N ILE A 20 15.37 -7.03 -17.27
CA ILE A 20 14.65 -7.97 -16.39
C ILE A 20 14.68 -7.46 -14.94
N LEU A 21 15.83 -6.99 -14.46
CA LEU A 21 15.96 -6.43 -13.11
C LEU A 21 15.10 -5.17 -12.95
N ILE A 22 15.12 -4.28 -13.93
CA ILE A 22 14.28 -3.06 -13.91
C ILE A 22 12.79 -3.44 -13.87
N LEU A 23 12.35 -4.34 -14.73
CA LEU A 23 10.97 -4.81 -14.76
C LEU A 23 10.57 -5.50 -13.44
N PHE A 24 11.47 -6.28 -12.86
CA PHE A 24 11.26 -6.91 -11.56
C PHE A 24 11.08 -5.88 -10.45
N PHE A 25 11.94 -4.85 -10.39
CA PHE A 25 11.82 -3.79 -9.39
C PHE A 25 10.54 -2.98 -9.56
N ILE A 26 10.17 -2.61 -10.80
CA ILE A 26 8.92 -1.89 -11.09
C ILE A 26 7.71 -2.73 -10.70
N SER A 27 7.70 -4.00 -11.04
CA SER A 27 6.62 -4.91 -10.68
C SER A 27 6.48 -5.08 -9.17
N ASN A 28 7.61 -5.21 -8.48
CA ASN A 28 7.62 -5.42 -7.04
C ASN A 28 7.22 -4.15 -6.26
N SER A 29 7.50 -2.97 -6.79
CA SER A 29 7.18 -1.70 -6.12
C SER A 29 5.68 -1.42 -6.05
N LYS A 30 4.89 -2.06 -6.90
CA LYS A 30 3.41 -1.92 -6.92
C LYS A 30 2.67 -3.08 -6.28
N LYS A 31 3.38 -3.97 -5.59
CA LYS A 31 2.74 -5.06 -4.87
C LYS A 31 1.74 -4.53 -3.85
N GLY A 32 0.57 -5.16 -3.82
CA GLY A 32 -0.48 -4.83 -2.87
C GLY A 32 -1.27 -3.56 -3.19
N GLY A 33 -0.74 -2.65 -3.99
CA GLY A 33 -1.43 -1.41 -4.35
C GLY A 33 -0.49 -0.24 -4.57
N THR A 34 -1.06 0.87 -4.99
CA THR A 34 -0.33 2.13 -5.21
C THR A 34 -0.12 2.84 -3.88
N LYS A 35 1.11 3.17 -3.55
CA LYS A 35 1.43 3.93 -2.34
C LYS A 35 1.09 5.41 -2.53
N ILE A 36 0.37 5.98 -1.58
CA ILE A 36 0.00 7.39 -1.57
C ILE A 36 0.52 8.08 -0.31
N SER A 37 0.70 9.39 -0.40
CA SER A 37 1.11 10.21 0.74
C SER A 37 -0.07 10.50 1.67
N CYS A 38 0.23 10.95 2.88
CA CYS A 38 -0.78 11.45 3.81
C CYS A 38 -1.62 12.59 3.20
N GLN A 39 -0.99 13.47 2.46
CA GLN A 39 -1.65 14.58 1.76
C GLN A 39 -2.69 14.09 0.75
N SER A 40 -2.32 13.09 -0.06
CA SER A 40 -3.24 12.48 -1.03
C SER A 40 -4.42 11.82 -0.33
N LEU A 41 -4.19 11.14 0.79
CA LEU A 41 -5.26 10.54 1.59
C LEU A 41 -6.22 11.59 2.13
N ILE A 42 -5.70 12.69 2.67
CA ILE A 42 -6.51 13.80 3.18
C ILE A 42 -7.40 14.36 2.07
N SER A 43 -6.86 14.56 0.88
CA SER A 43 -7.60 15.05 -0.28
C SER A 43 -8.75 14.10 -0.66
N LEU A 44 -8.48 12.80 -0.75
CA LEU A 44 -9.50 11.80 -1.04
C LEU A 44 -10.58 11.74 0.06
N SER A 45 -10.17 11.81 1.31
CA SER A 45 -11.08 11.78 2.45
C SER A 45 -11.99 12.99 2.50
N ASN A 46 -11.45 14.18 2.24
CA ASN A 46 -12.23 15.43 2.21
C ASN A 46 -13.29 15.45 1.11
N GLN A 47 -13.04 14.73 0.00
CA GLN A 47 -13.98 14.59 -1.12
C GLN A 47 -14.93 13.39 -0.94
N ASP A 48 -14.89 12.73 0.20
CA ASP A 48 -15.65 11.49 0.48
C ASP A 48 -15.45 10.40 -0.58
N GLN A 49 -14.25 10.30 -1.12
CA GLN A 49 -13.88 9.36 -2.19
C GLN A 49 -13.05 8.17 -1.70
N ALA A 50 -12.73 8.12 -0.42
CA ALA A 50 -11.91 7.06 0.14
C ALA A 50 -12.65 6.26 1.21
N LEU A 51 -12.55 4.94 1.13
CA LEU A 51 -12.82 4.05 2.25
C LEU A 51 -11.48 3.70 2.88
N ILE A 52 -11.23 4.20 4.08
CA ILE A 52 -9.98 3.98 4.80
C ILE A 52 -10.15 2.74 5.67
N VAL A 53 -9.33 1.74 5.43
CA VAL A 53 -9.33 0.47 6.16
C VAL A 53 -8.07 0.37 7.00
N ASP A 54 -8.24 0.44 8.32
CA ASP A 54 -7.16 0.28 9.29
C ASP A 54 -6.97 -1.20 9.60
N LEU A 55 -5.80 -1.74 9.27
CA LEU A 55 -5.46 -3.16 9.38
C LEU A 55 -4.80 -3.52 10.72
N ARG A 56 -4.65 -2.54 11.61
CA ARG A 56 -4.08 -2.77 12.93
C ARG A 56 -5.03 -3.57 13.82
N SER A 57 -4.53 -4.01 14.96
CA SER A 57 -5.39 -4.64 15.97
C SER A 57 -6.49 -3.69 16.44
N SER A 58 -7.57 -4.24 16.97
CA SER A 58 -8.67 -3.45 17.54
C SER A 58 -8.19 -2.54 18.66
N GLU A 59 -7.25 -2.99 19.47
CA GLU A 59 -6.66 -2.22 20.57
C GLU A 59 -5.90 -1.00 20.04
N ALA A 60 -5.06 -1.17 19.02
CA ALA A 60 -4.32 -0.09 18.39
C ALA A 60 -5.28 0.93 17.73
N PHE A 61 -6.30 0.45 17.04
CA PHE A 61 -7.34 1.28 16.44
C PHE A 61 -8.07 2.12 17.49
N ASN A 62 -8.48 1.52 18.60
CA ASN A 62 -9.20 2.20 19.67
C ASN A 62 -8.35 3.23 20.40
N SER A 63 -7.02 3.06 20.43
CA SER A 63 -6.12 4.05 21.05
C SER A 63 -5.88 5.29 20.18
N GLY A 64 -6.26 5.25 18.93
CA GLY A 64 -6.18 6.40 18.01
C GLY A 64 -6.14 5.92 16.56
N HIS A 65 -6.99 6.52 15.73
CA HIS A 65 -7.11 6.17 14.30
C HIS A 65 -7.45 7.39 13.44
N ILE A 66 -7.31 7.27 12.15
CA ILE A 66 -7.67 8.30 11.18
C ILE A 66 -9.19 8.45 11.16
N THR A 67 -9.67 9.68 11.15
CA THR A 67 -11.10 10.00 11.09
C THR A 67 -11.80 9.27 9.95
N ALA A 68 -12.94 8.68 10.21
CA ALA A 68 -13.77 7.95 9.27
C ALA A 68 -13.16 6.62 8.78
N SER A 69 -12.04 6.18 9.34
CA SER A 69 -11.51 4.84 9.04
C SER A 69 -12.31 3.75 9.74
N ILE A 70 -12.38 2.59 9.08
CA ILE A 70 -12.95 1.38 9.69
C ILE A 70 -11.81 0.42 10.06
N ASN A 71 -12.04 -0.37 11.10
CA ASN A 71 -11.05 -1.35 11.54
C ASN A 71 -11.39 -2.74 11.02
N ILE A 72 -10.52 -3.28 10.19
CA ILE A 72 -10.54 -4.68 9.79
C ILE A 72 -9.14 -5.22 10.03
N PRO A 73 -8.89 -5.87 11.16
CA PRO A 73 -7.56 -6.41 11.45
C PRO A 73 -7.05 -7.32 10.33
N LEU A 74 -5.74 -7.32 10.12
CA LEU A 74 -5.11 -8.04 9.00
C LEU A 74 -5.57 -9.51 8.88
N ASN A 75 -5.71 -10.18 10.02
CA ASN A 75 -6.15 -11.59 10.06
C ASN A 75 -7.61 -11.79 9.61
N ASP A 76 -8.40 -10.75 9.63
CA ASP A 76 -9.81 -10.79 9.26
C ASP A 76 -10.09 -10.33 7.83
N VAL A 77 -9.07 -9.85 7.10
CA VAL A 77 -9.24 -9.28 5.76
C VAL A 77 -9.90 -10.26 4.80
N SER A 78 -9.43 -11.51 4.76
CA SER A 78 -10.01 -12.53 3.86
C SER A 78 -11.45 -12.84 4.21
N ARG A 79 -11.78 -12.94 5.49
CA ARG A 79 -13.13 -13.24 5.98
C ARG A 79 -14.09 -12.08 5.75
N ARG A 80 -13.61 -10.85 5.87
CA ARG A 80 -14.40 -9.62 5.79
C ARG A 80 -14.17 -8.84 4.49
N SER A 81 -13.57 -9.47 3.48
CA SER A 81 -13.25 -8.82 2.20
C SER A 81 -14.49 -8.25 1.50
N ASN A 82 -15.66 -8.84 1.68
CA ASN A 82 -16.92 -8.36 1.09
C ASN A 82 -17.27 -6.93 1.54
N GLU A 83 -16.95 -6.55 2.77
CA GLU A 83 -17.17 -5.18 3.27
C GLU A 83 -16.33 -4.15 2.51
N ILE A 84 -15.17 -4.57 2.01
CA ILE A 84 -14.26 -3.73 1.23
C ILE A 84 -14.66 -3.72 -0.24
N ILE A 85 -14.89 -4.91 -0.81
CA ILE A 85 -15.18 -5.10 -2.24
C ILE A 85 -16.51 -4.45 -2.64
N SER A 86 -17.48 -4.44 -1.75
CA SER A 86 -18.79 -3.82 -2.01
C SER A 86 -18.76 -2.29 -2.03
N SER A 87 -17.67 -1.66 -1.62
CA SER A 87 -17.55 -0.21 -1.62
C SER A 87 -17.36 0.32 -3.05
N THR A 88 -18.00 1.46 -3.33
CA THR A 88 -17.80 2.22 -4.58
C THR A 88 -16.67 3.24 -4.47
N LYS A 89 -16.15 3.46 -3.26
CA LYS A 89 -15.06 4.39 -3.00
C LYS A 89 -13.70 3.78 -3.28
N SER A 90 -12.67 4.60 -3.44
CA SER A 90 -11.29 4.14 -3.48
C SER A 90 -10.89 3.53 -2.15
N ILE A 91 -10.27 2.37 -2.18
CA ILE A 91 -9.84 1.67 -0.97
C ILE A 91 -8.44 2.13 -0.60
N VAL A 92 -8.27 2.59 0.62
CA VAL A 92 -6.97 2.96 1.18
C VAL A 92 -6.68 2.09 2.39
N LEU A 93 -5.64 1.27 2.29
CA LEU A 93 -5.22 0.39 3.37
C LEU A 93 -4.19 1.11 4.25
N VAL A 94 -4.38 1.02 5.54
CA VAL A 94 -3.53 1.65 6.56
C VAL A 94 -3.10 0.61 7.57
N CYS A 95 -1.80 0.54 7.83
CA CYS A 95 -1.24 -0.27 8.92
C CYS A 95 -0.24 0.56 9.72
N GLU A 96 0.54 -0.06 10.60
CA GLU A 96 1.51 0.66 11.43
C GLU A 96 2.60 1.35 10.57
N ALA A 97 3.25 0.61 9.68
CA ALA A 97 4.39 1.09 8.89
C ALA A 97 4.25 0.91 7.37
N GLY A 98 3.16 0.34 6.88
CA GLY A 98 2.90 0.14 5.45
C GLY A 98 3.15 -1.28 4.93
N SER A 99 3.87 -2.14 5.63
CA SER A 99 4.21 -3.49 5.17
C SER A 99 3.04 -4.48 5.19
N SER A 100 2.25 -4.46 6.25
CA SER A 100 1.05 -5.32 6.37
C SER A 100 -0.02 -4.94 5.35
N SER A 101 -0.11 -3.66 4.98
CA SER A 101 -1.02 -3.19 3.94
C SER A 101 -0.69 -3.78 2.57
N THR A 102 0.59 -3.98 2.26
CA THR A 102 1.01 -4.62 1.01
C THR A 102 0.48 -6.05 0.92
N ASN A 103 0.60 -6.82 1.99
CA ASN A 103 0.10 -8.20 2.04
C ASN A 103 -1.43 -8.26 1.93
N ALA A 104 -2.14 -7.40 2.63
CA ALA A 104 -3.59 -7.29 2.55
C ALA A 104 -4.05 -6.89 1.15
N GLY A 105 -3.36 -5.95 0.51
CA GLY A 105 -3.63 -5.52 -0.85
C GLY A 105 -3.47 -6.64 -1.86
N GLU A 106 -2.45 -7.48 -1.73
CA GLU A 106 -2.28 -8.66 -2.59
C GLU A 106 -3.43 -9.66 -2.43
N THR A 107 -3.86 -9.91 -1.20
CA THR A 107 -5.02 -10.78 -0.92
C THR A 107 -6.29 -10.23 -1.58
N LEU A 108 -6.55 -8.95 -1.44
CA LEU A 108 -7.74 -8.31 -2.01
C LEU A 108 -7.70 -8.28 -3.55
N LYS A 109 -6.53 -8.10 -4.15
CA LYS A 109 -6.36 -8.19 -5.61
C LYS A 109 -6.70 -9.58 -6.14
N LYS A 110 -6.33 -10.63 -5.44
CA LYS A 110 -6.69 -12.02 -5.79
C LYS A 110 -8.20 -12.24 -5.75
N GLU A 111 -8.91 -11.49 -4.92
CA GLU A 111 -10.37 -11.56 -4.81
C GLU A 111 -11.11 -10.63 -5.79
N GLY A 112 -10.38 -9.94 -6.68
CA GLY A 112 -10.93 -9.16 -7.78
C GLY A 112 -10.90 -7.65 -7.61
N LEU A 113 -10.41 -7.13 -6.49
CA LEU A 113 -10.29 -5.70 -6.27
C LEU A 113 -9.08 -5.15 -7.07
N LYS A 114 -9.28 -4.12 -7.88
CA LYS A 114 -8.25 -3.60 -8.80
C LYS A 114 -7.57 -2.34 -8.30
N ASP A 115 -8.33 -1.38 -7.78
CA ASP A 115 -7.84 -0.06 -7.39
C ASP A 115 -7.67 0.01 -5.87
N ILE A 116 -6.48 -0.34 -5.41
CA ILE A 116 -6.11 -0.32 -4.00
C ILE A 116 -4.98 0.68 -3.80
N PHE A 117 -5.15 1.55 -2.82
CA PHE A 117 -4.10 2.46 -2.36
C PHE A 117 -3.59 2.02 -0.99
N ILE A 118 -2.33 2.32 -0.74
CA ILE A 118 -1.67 2.04 0.54
C ILE A 118 -1.12 3.35 1.08
N LEU A 119 -1.43 3.67 2.33
CA LEU A 119 -0.84 4.83 2.99
C LEU A 119 0.65 4.58 3.22
N ARG A 120 1.50 5.34 2.55
CA ARG A 120 2.95 5.25 2.68
C ARG A 120 3.36 5.55 4.11
N GLY A 121 4.14 4.65 4.71
CA GLY A 121 4.59 4.78 6.09
C GLY A 121 3.53 4.52 7.14
N GLY A 122 2.28 4.29 6.76
CA GLY A 122 1.19 3.95 7.67
C GLY A 122 0.91 5.00 8.74
N ILE A 123 0.41 4.56 9.87
CA ILE A 123 0.11 5.43 11.01
C ILE A 123 1.37 6.10 11.58
N ASN A 124 2.53 5.46 11.50
CA ASN A 124 3.77 6.06 11.95
C ASN A 124 4.09 7.36 11.21
N GLU A 125 3.98 7.34 9.88
CA GLU A 125 4.18 8.55 9.05
C GLU A 125 3.11 9.61 9.33
N TRP A 126 1.87 9.20 9.55
CA TRP A 126 0.76 10.07 9.92
C TRP A 126 1.05 10.84 11.22
N LYS A 127 1.52 10.12 12.23
CA LYS A 127 1.91 10.71 13.52
C LYS A 127 3.13 11.63 13.39
N MET A 128 4.14 11.23 12.63
CA MET A 128 5.35 12.03 12.39
C MET A 128 5.04 13.35 11.66
N SER A 129 4.01 13.36 10.85
CA SER A 129 3.51 14.56 10.17
C SER A 129 2.59 15.43 11.04
N ASN A 130 2.45 15.10 12.32
CA ASN A 130 1.59 15.79 13.31
C ASN A 130 0.12 15.86 12.88
N LEU A 131 -0.36 14.86 12.17
CA LEU A 131 -1.75 14.78 11.75
C LEU A 131 -2.62 14.17 12.87
N PRO A 132 -3.86 14.65 13.03
CA PRO A 132 -4.70 14.25 14.16
C PRO A 132 -5.21 12.81 14.03
N LEU A 133 -5.31 12.13 15.17
CA LEU A 133 -6.03 10.87 15.35
C LEU A 133 -7.23 11.07 16.27
N VAL A 134 -8.26 10.32 16.04
CA VAL A 134 -9.47 10.33 16.88
C VAL A 134 -9.62 9.07 17.71
#